data_948d0c0c2b3afb44670087a10edb15f5
#
_entry.id   948d0c0c2b3afb44670087a10edb15f5
#
_cell.length_a   1.000
_cell.length_b   1.000
_cell.length_c   1.000
_cell.angle_alpha   90.00
_cell.angle_beta   90.00
_cell.angle_gamma   90.00
#
_symmetry.space_group_name_H-M   'P 1'
#
loop_
_entity.id
_entity.type
_entity.pdbx_description
1 polymer ?
#
loop_
_entity_poly.entity_id
_entity_poly.type
_entity_poly.pdbx_seq_one_letter_code
_entity_poly.pdbx_strand_id
1 'polypeptide(L)'
;MSFSRRTLLKASAASAVLGGIGAPLVARAQTAEFTYKYANNLPDGHPMNARAKEMAAAIKTETNGRFDLQIFPNNQLGSDTDMLSQIRSGGVEFFTLSGLILATLVPAASISGIGFAFPDYDTVWKAMDGALGAYIRGEITKANLVVMDKIWDNGFRQTTSSTKPIISTFPVIAA
;
A
#
# COMPACT_ATOMS: atom_id res chain seq x y z
N MET A 1 41.82 39.03 36.09
CA MET A 1 42.73 37.86 35.90
C MET A 1 42.61 37.41 34.45
N SER A 2 43.60 37.67 33.60
CA SER A 2 43.55 37.29 32.18
C SER A 2 44.18 35.92 32.00
N PHE A 3 43.39 34.97 31.54
CA PHE A 3 43.89 33.61 31.23
C PHE A 3 44.66 33.65 29.89
N SER A 4 45.92 33.27 29.93
CA SER A 4 46.79 33.22 28.76
C SER A 4 46.37 32.06 27.84
N ARG A 5 46.34 32.28 26.51
CA ARG A 5 46.06 31.27 25.48
C ARG A 5 46.94 30.01 25.58
N ARG A 6 48.16 30.15 26.18
CA ARG A 6 49.07 29.02 26.43
C ARG A 6 48.63 28.10 27.57
N THR A 7 47.80 28.60 28.52
CA THR A 7 47.28 27.81 29.64
C THR A 7 46.09 26.95 29.18
N LEU A 8 45.30 27.46 28.22
CA LEU A 8 44.20 26.73 27.60
C LEU A 8 44.70 25.54 26.74
N LEU A 9 45.81 25.71 26.03
CA LEU A 9 46.40 24.66 25.19
C LEU A 9 47.03 23.52 26.00
N LYS A 10 47.50 23.80 27.20
CA LYS A 10 48.07 22.75 28.09
C LYS A 10 47.03 21.98 28.85
N ALA A 11 45.83 22.54 29.06
CA ALA A 11 44.71 21.84 29.68
C ALA A 11 44.00 20.85 28.70
N SER A 12 44.10 21.12 27.39
CA SER A 12 43.51 20.25 26.35
C SER A 12 44.34 18.98 26.07
N ALA A 13 45.58 18.92 26.43
CA ALA A 13 46.46 17.78 26.17
C ALA A 13 46.39 16.68 27.25
N ALA A 14 45.84 16.98 28.43
CA ALA A 14 45.74 16.02 29.54
C ALA A 14 44.41 15.20 29.52
N SER A 15 43.42 15.58 28.70
CA SER A 15 42.14 14.89 28.63
C SER A 15 42.07 13.79 27.54
N ALA A 16 43.14 13.57 26.79
CA ALA A 16 43.18 12.66 25.65
C ALA A 16 43.52 11.19 25.99
N VAL A 17 43.82 10.87 27.26
CA VAL A 17 44.33 9.52 27.62
C VAL A 17 43.28 8.63 28.33
N LEU A 18 42.12 9.16 28.69
CA LEU A 18 41.07 8.38 29.38
C LEU A 18 39.77 8.14 28.52
N GLY A 19 39.83 8.43 27.23
CA GLY A 19 38.69 8.28 26.30
C GLY A 19 38.76 7.06 25.39
N GLY A 20 39.50 6.01 25.74
CA GLY A 20 39.81 4.88 24.86
C GLY A 20 38.83 3.69 24.89
N ILE A 21 37.63 3.79 25.50
CA ILE A 21 36.67 2.69 25.48
C ILE A 21 35.26 3.27 25.36
N GLY A 22 34.92 3.69 24.19
CA GLY A 22 33.57 4.19 23.87
C GLY A 22 33.54 4.76 22.47
N ALA A 23 33.96 3.99 21.46
CA ALA A 23 33.54 4.32 20.11
C ALA A 23 32.01 4.29 20.13
N PRO A 24 31.30 5.39 19.79
CA PRO A 24 29.88 5.31 19.64
C PRO A 24 29.65 4.23 18.58
N LEU A 25 28.98 3.13 18.97
CA LEU A 25 28.35 2.23 18.04
C LEU A 25 27.36 3.10 17.28
N VAL A 26 27.81 3.75 16.22
CA VAL A 26 26.93 4.33 15.22
C VAL A 26 26.23 3.11 14.65
N ALA A 27 25.05 2.80 15.21
CA ALA A 27 24.12 1.87 14.59
C ALA A 27 23.92 2.47 13.19
N ARG A 28 24.64 1.94 12.20
CA ARG A 28 24.36 2.24 10.82
C ARG A 28 22.92 1.81 10.64
N ALA A 29 22.01 2.78 10.57
CA ALA A 29 20.66 2.51 10.07
C ALA A 29 20.87 1.80 8.74
N GLN A 30 20.54 0.51 8.69
CA GLN A 30 20.70 -0.28 7.48
C GLN A 30 19.76 0.34 6.47
N THR A 31 20.33 1.03 5.49
CA THR A 31 19.55 1.60 4.38
C THR A 31 18.91 0.43 3.67
N ALA A 32 17.60 0.45 3.50
CA ALA A 32 16.89 -0.61 2.78
C ALA A 32 17.48 -0.72 1.37
N GLU A 33 17.69 -1.94 0.93
CA GLU A 33 18.15 -2.25 -0.43
C GLU A 33 17.04 -1.94 -1.45
N PHE A 34 15.79 -2.21 -1.06
CA PHE A 34 14.59 -1.97 -1.85
C PHE A 34 13.64 -1.07 -1.04
N THR A 35 13.30 0.07 -1.60
CA THR A 35 12.30 0.98 -1.04
C THR A 35 11.20 1.14 -2.06
N TYR A 36 10.01 0.62 -1.74
CA TYR A 36 8.86 0.58 -2.63
C TYR A 36 7.67 1.31 -2.05
N LYS A 37 6.82 1.83 -2.93
CA LYS A 37 5.61 2.56 -2.58
C LYS A 37 4.40 1.67 -2.80
N TYR A 38 3.52 1.65 -1.80
CA TYR A 38 2.20 1.05 -1.89
C TYR A 38 1.16 2.15 -1.79
N ALA A 39 0.38 2.35 -2.84
CA ALA A 39 -0.61 3.40 -2.95
C ALA A 39 -2.05 2.88 -2.87
N ASN A 40 -2.96 3.67 -2.35
CA ASN A 40 -4.40 3.45 -2.44
C ASN A 40 -5.19 4.75 -2.16
N ASN A 41 -6.49 4.74 -2.47
CA ASN A 41 -7.40 5.87 -2.28
C ASN A 41 -8.14 5.86 -0.93
N LEU A 42 -7.94 4.84 -0.09
CA LEU A 42 -8.67 4.66 1.15
C LEU A 42 -8.15 5.60 2.25
N PRO A 43 -9.02 6.11 3.14
CA PRO A 43 -8.61 6.92 4.28
C PRO A 43 -7.58 6.18 5.17
N ASP A 44 -6.67 6.90 5.80
CA ASP A 44 -5.58 6.30 6.61
C ASP A 44 -6.10 5.34 7.70
N GLY A 45 -7.21 5.66 8.35
CA GLY A 45 -7.86 4.81 9.36
C GLY A 45 -8.64 3.61 8.82
N HIS A 46 -8.65 3.37 7.50
CA HIS A 46 -9.36 2.24 6.92
C HIS A 46 -8.72 0.90 7.31
N PRO A 47 -9.49 -0.17 7.62
CA PRO A 47 -8.94 -1.48 8.01
C PRO A 47 -7.92 -2.06 7.01
N MET A 48 -8.10 -1.85 5.72
CA MET A 48 -7.12 -2.27 4.70
C MET A 48 -5.76 -1.61 4.90
N ASN A 49 -5.71 -0.32 5.29
CA ASN A 49 -4.45 0.37 5.55
C ASN A 49 -3.77 -0.14 6.84
N ALA A 50 -4.54 -0.54 7.84
CA ALA A 50 -3.99 -1.20 9.02
C ALA A 50 -3.31 -2.52 8.63
N ARG A 51 -3.95 -3.34 7.80
CA ARG A 51 -3.38 -4.59 7.29
C ARG A 51 -2.18 -4.36 6.37
N ALA A 52 -2.21 -3.32 5.54
CA ALA A 52 -1.06 -2.96 4.70
C ALA A 52 0.16 -2.56 5.55
N LYS A 53 -0.05 -1.81 6.63
CA LYS A 53 1.01 -1.45 7.59
C LYS A 53 1.57 -2.67 8.32
N GLU A 54 0.72 -3.60 8.75
CA GLU A 54 1.13 -4.89 9.34
C GLU A 54 1.96 -5.71 8.34
N MET A 55 1.51 -5.84 7.10
CA MET A 55 2.25 -6.50 6.02
C MET A 55 3.61 -5.86 5.80
N ALA A 56 3.67 -4.52 5.71
CA ALA A 56 4.93 -3.80 5.51
C ALA A 56 5.92 -4.04 6.66
N ALA A 57 5.43 -4.04 7.91
CA ALA A 57 6.24 -4.33 9.08
C ALA A 57 6.75 -5.78 9.11
N ALA A 58 5.92 -6.74 8.73
CA ALA A 58 6.31 -8.15 8.62
C ALA A 58 7.40 -8.34 7.56
N ILE A 59 7.19 -7.80 6.36
CA ILE A 59 8.18 -7.86 5.26
C ILE A 59 9.51 -7.25 5.71
N LYS A 60 9.48 -6.08 6.36
CA LYS A 60 10.69 -5.43 6.86
C LYS A 60 11.43 -6.30 7.87
N THR A 61 10.71 -6.96 8.76
CA THR A 61 11.28 -7.88 9.77
C THR A 61 11.87 -9.13 9.11
N GLU A 62 11.11 -9.80 8.23
CA GLU A 62 11.52 -11.03 7.56
C GLU A 62 12.71 -10.83 6.61
N THR A 63 12.84 -9.62 6.05
CA THR A 63 13.95 -9.26 5.17
C THR A 63 15.14 -8.63 5.93
N ASN A 64 15.11 -8.61 7.26
CA ASN A 64 16.12 -7.93 8.10
C ASN A 64 16.33 -6.46 7.67
N GLY A 65 15.26 -5.75 7.33
CA GLY A 65 15.28 -4.36 6.92
C GLY A 65 15.75 -4.11 5.48
N ARG A 66 16.03 -5.15 4.70
CA ARG A 66 16.45 -5.00 3.29
C ARG A 66 15.33 -4.45 2.40
N PHE A 67 14.06 -4.75 2.74
CA PHE A 67 12.89 -4.29 2.01
C PHE A 67 12.07 -3.32 2.87
N ASP A 68 11.82 -2.11 2.38
CA ASP A 68 11.02 -1.08 3.03
C ASP A 68 9.82 -0.74 2.15
N LEU A 69 8.61 -1.16 2.58
CA LEU A 69 7.36 -0.87 1.90
C LEU A 69 6.69 0.33 2.54
N GLN A 70 6.66 1.44 1.84
CA GLN A 70 6.06 2.70 2.29
C GLN A 70 4.61 2.80 1.85
N ILE A 71 3.70 3.00 2.81
CA ILE A 71 2.25 3.04 2.57
C ILE A 71 1.81 4.49 2.34
N PHE A 72 1.15 4.76 1.20
CA PHE A 72 0.62 6.05 0.79
C PHE A 72 -0.91 5.95 0.60
N PRO A 73 -1.70 6.12 1.68
CA PRO A 73 -3.16 6.10 1.63
C PRO A 73 -3.72 7.42 1.11
N ASN A 74 -5.06 7.50 1.00
CA ASN A 74 -5.82 8.73 0.81
C ASN A 74 -5.39 9.56 -0.42
N ASN A 75 -5.07 8.89 -1.52
CA ASN A 75 -4.65 9.55 -2.78
C ASN A 75 -3.39 10.44 -2.64
N GLN A 76 -2.51 10.18 -1.68
CA GLN A 76 -1.30 11.00 -1.46
C GLN A 76 -0.37 11.06 -2.69
N LEU A 77 -0.41 10.07 -3.57
CA LEU A 77 0.39 10.02 -4.80
C LEU A 77 -0.38 10.41 -6.07
N GLY A 78 -1.58 10.96 -5.92
CA GLY A 78 -2.45 11.38 -7.01
C GLY A 78 -3.80 10.66 -7.02
N SER A 79 -4.65 10.97 -8.00
CA SER A 79 -5.92 10.29 -8.20
C SER A 79 -5.72 8.81 -8.58
N ASP A 80 -6.78 8.00 -8.54
CA ASP A 80 -6.73 6.59 -8.95
C ASP A 80 -6.19 6.41 -10.38
N THR A 81 -6.55 7.30 -11.29
CA THR A 81 -6.06 7.28 -12.67
C THR A 81 -4.59 7.68 -12.78
N ASP A 82 -4.14 8.63 -11.95
CA ASP A 82 -2.73 9.02 -11.89
C ASP A 82 -1.89 7.87 -11.33
N MET A 83 -2.35 7.24 -10.22
CA MET A 83 -1.68 6.09 -9.63
C MET A 83 -1.67 4.87 -10.57
N LEU A 84 -2.74 4.66 -11.36
CA LEU A 84 -2.79 3.62 -12.39
C LEU A 84 -1.75 3.88 -13.51
N SER A 85 -1.52 5.12 -13.85
CA SER A 85 -0.46 5.50 -14.79
C SER A 85 0.92 5.31 -14.18
N GLN A 86 1.09 5.66 -12.91
CA GLN A 86 2.36 5.53 -12.20
C GLN A 86 2.78 4.06 -12.01
N ILE A 87 1.85 3.13 -11.70
CA ILE A 87 2.22 1.71 -11.58
C ILE A 87 2.68 1.14 -12.92
N ARG A 88 2.12 1.59 -14.02
CA ARG A 88 2.54 1.18 -15.37
C ARG A 88 3.91 1.74 -15.77
N SER A 89 4.26 2.92 -15.27
CA SER A 89 5.55 3.57 -15.55
C SER A 89 6.63 3.27 -14.50
N GLY A 90 6.30 2.54 -13.42
CA GLY A 90 7.23 2.24 -12.33
C GLY A 90 7.42 3.40 -11.34
N GLY A 91 6.53 4.38 -11.32
CA GLY A 91 6.53 5.46 -10.32
C GLY A 91 5.94 5.04 -8.97
N VAL A 92 5.11 3.99 -8.99
CA VAL A 92 4.55 3.27 -7.82
C VAL A 92 4.71 1.79 -8.10
N GLU A 93 5.09 1.00 -7.11
CA GLU A 93 5.35 -0.43 -7.28
C GLU A 93 4.16 -1.30 -6.85
N PHE A 94 3.37 -0.85 -5.87
CA PHE A 94 2.20 -1.57 -5.38
C PHE A 94 0.99 -0.64 -5.32
N PHE A 95 -0.16 -1.15 -5.78
CA PHE A 95 -1.39 -0.38 -5.83
C PHE A 95 -2.60 -1.25 -5.55
N THR A 96 -3.44 -0.86 -4.59
CA THR A 96 -4.76 -1.46 -4.40
C THR A 96 -5.82 -0.58 -5.04
N LEU A 97 -6.53 -1.14 -6.00
CA LEU A 97 -7.46 -0.42 -6.85
C LEU A 97 -8.79 -1.17 -6.99
N SER A 98 -9.87 -0.43 -7.10
CA SER A 98 -11.17 -0.99 -7.47
C SER A 98 -11.15 -1.55 -8.90
N GLY A 99 -11.70 -2.75 -9.10
CA GLY A 99 -11.86 -3.35 -10.41
C GLY A 99 -12.61 -2.46 -11.41
N LEU A 100 -13.56 -1.65 -10.93
CA LEU A 100 -14.31 -0.71 -11.79
C LEU A 100 -13.40 0.40 -12.37
N ILE A 101 -12.41 0.86 -11.62
CA ILE A 101 -11.44 1.84 -12.12
C ILE A 101 -10.42 1.15 -13.02
N LEU A 102 -9.96 -0.03 -12.63
CA LEU A 102 -9.05 -0.83 -13.45
C LEU A 102 -9.68 -1.21 -14.81
N ALA A 103 -10.99 -1.28 -14.90
CA ALA A 103 -11.72 -1.58 -16.13
C ALA A 103 -11.48 -0.56 -17.27
N THR A 104 -11.01 0.64 -16.94
CA THR A 104 -10.57 1.62 -17.95
C THR A 104 -9.36 1.13 -18.75
N LEU A 105 -8.57 0.23 -18.18
CA LEU A 105 -7.42 -0.41 -18.83
C LEU A 105 -7.73 -1.87 -19.21
N VAL A 106 -8.42 -2.60 -18.31
CA VAL A 106 -8.72 -4.02 -18.45
C VAL A 106 -10.22 -4.24 -18.25
N PRO A 107 -11.04 -4.25 -19.31
CA PRO A 107 -12.51 -4.33 -19.22
C PRO A 107 -12.99 -5.50 -18.36
N ALA A 108 -12.34 -6.66 -18.40
CA ALA A 108 -12.68 -7.84 -17.59
C ALA A 108 -12.66 -7.57 -16.08
N ALA A 109 -11.90 -6.58 -15.61
CA ALA A 109 -11.85 -6.22 -14.19
C ALA A 109 -13.18 -5.65 -13.66
N SER A 110 -14.07 -5.17 -14.54
CA SER A 110 -15.41 -4.68 -14.15
C SER A 110 -16.34 -5.77 -13.65
N ILE A 111 -16.08 -7.04 -13.96
CA ILE A 111 -16.96 -8.16 -13.62
C ILE A 111 -17.23 -8.24 -12.11
N SER A 112 -16.23 -7.96 -11.28
CA SER A 112 -16.38 -7.92 -9.82
C SER A 112 -17.31 -6.81 -9.33
N GLY A 113 -17.59 -5.81 -10.15
CA GLY A 113 -18.45 -4.67 -9.83
C GLY A 113 -19.86 -4.75 -10.43
N ILE A 114 -20.22 -5.85 -11.07
CA ILE A 114 -21.57 -6.04 -11.62
C ILE A 114 -22.57 -6.09 -10.46
N GLY A 115 -23.57 -5.20 -10.50
CA GLY A 115 -24.59 -5.13 -9.46
C GLY A 115 -25.37 -6.44 -9.36
N PHE A 116 -25.58 -6.92 -8.14
CA PHE A 116 -26.36 -8.12 -7.81
C PHE A 116 -25.83 -9.45 -8.38
N ALA A 117 -24.63 -9.46 -8.98
CA ALA A 117 -24.04 -10.69 -9.52
C ALA A 117 -23.67 -11.71 -8.42
N PHE A 118 -23.39 -11.22 -7.22
CA PHE A 118 -22.98 -12.04 -6.08
C PHE A 118 -23.92 -11.80 -4.90
N PRO A 119 -24.73 -12.80 -4.49
CA PRO A 119 -25.69 -12.65 -3.40
C PRO A 119 -25.02 -12.60 -2.00
N ASP A 120 -23.86 -13.22 -1.84
CA ASP A 120 -23.18 -13.40 -0.57
C ASP A 120 -21.66 -13.55 -0.73
N TYR A 121 -20.94 -13.52 0.39
CA TYR A 121 -19.48 -13.64 0.40
C TYR A 121 -18.99 -15.02 -0.05
N ASP A 122 -19.67 -16.08 0.29
CA ASP A 122 -19.26 -17.45 -0.09
C ASP A 122 -19.25 -17.58 -1.62
N THR A 123 -20.27 -17.05 -2.28
CA THR A 123 -20.34 -17.01 -3.74
C THR A 123 -19.23 -16.13 -4.34
N VAL A 124 -18.97 -14.94 -3.78
CA VAL A 124 -17.89 -14.06 -4.23
C VAL A 124 -16.54 -14.79 -4.13
N TRP A 125 -16.22 -15.34 -2.96
CA TRP A 125 -14.89 -15.94 -2.77
C TRP A 125 -14.72 -17.20 -3.61
N LYS A 126 -15.75 -18.01 -3.74
CA LYS A 126 -15.72 -19.18 -4.63
C LYS A 126 -15.46 -18.79 -6.09
N ALA A 127 -16.05 -17.69 -6.56
CA ALA A 127 -15.86 -17.19 -7.91
C ALA A 127 -14.48 -16.56 -8.11
N MET A 128 -14.07 -15.68 -7.18
CA MET A 128 -12.84 -14.88 -7.32
C MET A 128 -11.57 -15.66 -6.99
N ASP A 129 -11.64 -16.67 -6.12
CA ASP A 129 -10.56 -17.63 -5.90
C ASP A 129 -10.55 -18.75 -6.94
N GLY A 130 -11.63 -18.89 -7.70
CA GLY A 130 -11.80 -19.89 -8.74
C GLY A 130 -11.49 -19.40 -10.16
N ALA A 131 -12.17 -20.03 -11.14
CA ALA A 131 -11.91 -19.81 -12.55
C ALA A 131 -12.18 -18.36 -13.01
N LEU A 132 -13.19 -17.69 -12.46
CA LEU A 132 -13.49 -16.31 -12.80
C LEU A 132 -12.36 -15.37 -12.39
N GLY A 133 -11.89 -15.49 -11.15
CA GLY A 133 -10.76 -14.68 -10.69
C GLY A 133 -9.46 -15.00 -11.44
N ALA A 134 -9.21 -16.26 -11.77
CA ALA A 134 -8.08 -16.64 -12.62
C ALA A 134 -8.15 -16.00 -14.02
N TYR A 135 -9.34 -15.98 -14.63
CA TYR A 135 -9.56 -15.28 -15.89
C TYR A 135 -9.27 -13.78 -15.78
N ILE A 136 -9.84 -13.10 -14.77
CA ILE A 136 -9.62 -11.65 -14.58
C ILE A 136 -8.13 -11.36 -14.36
N ARG A 137 -7.45 -12.13 -13.51
CA ARG A 137 -5.99 -11.97 -13.29
C ARG A 137 -5.20 -12.18 -14.57
N GLY A 138 -5.58 -13.15 -15.39
CA GLY A 138 -4.96 -13.38 -16.71
C GLY A 138 -5.10 -12.19 -17.64
N GLU A 139 -6.29 -11.55 -17.69
CA GLU A 139 -6.50 -10.34 -18.48
C GLU A 139 -5.69 -9.15 -17.96
N ILE A 140 -5.56 -8.98 -16.64
CA ILE A 140 -4.73 -7.93 -16.04
C ILE A 140 -3.25 -8.15 -16.38
N THR A 141 -2.78 -9.39 -16.36
CA THR A 141 -1.39 -9.73 -16.72
C THR A 141 -1.05 -9.36 -18.17
N LYS A 142 -2.02 -9.49 -19.10
CA LYS A 142 -1.83 -9.04 -20.49
C LYS A 142 -1.59 -7.53 -20.62
N ALA A 143 -2.01 -6.75 -19.64
CA ALA A 143 -1.75 -5.30 -19.57
C ALA A 143 -0.40 -4.95 -18.91
N ASN A 144 0.53 -5.92 -18.78
CA ASN A 144 1.83 -5.80 -18.12
C ASN A 144 1.75 -5.41 -16.64
N LEU A 145 0.71 -5.87 -15.95
CA LEU A 145 0.58 -5.73 -14.50
C LEU A 145 0.70 -7.11 -13.83
N VAL A 146 1.40 -7.18 -12.72
CA VAL A 146 1.43 -8.36 -11.87
C VAL A 146 0.29 -8.26 -10.86
N VAL A 147 -0.50 -9.30 -10.74
CA VAL A 147 -1.67 -9.35 -9.83
C VAL A 147 -1.39 -10.37 -8.74
N MET A 148 -1.67 -10.00 -7.49
CA MET A 148 -1.61 -10.92 -6.36
C MET A 148 -2.71 -11.99 -6.46
N ASP A 149 -2.44 -13.19 -5.95
CA ASP A 149 -3.36 -14.33 -6.03
C ASP A 149 -4.67 -14.09 -5.28
N LYS A 150 -4.60 -13.33 -4.20
CA LYS A 150 -5.75 -13.00 -3.35
C LYS A 150 -6.20 -11.56 -3.52
N ILE A 151 -7.52 -11.39 -3.59
CA ILE A 151 -8.17 -10.08 -3.64
C ILE A 151 -8.48 -9.63 -2.21
N TRP A 152 -8.19 -8.38 -1.90
CA TRP A 152 -8.57 -7.80 -0.61
C TRP A 152 -10.01 -7.32 -0.65
N ASP A 153 -10.76 -7.64 0.40
CA ASP A 153 -12.15 -7.25 0.55
C ASP A 153 -12.29 -5.78 0.96
N ASN A 154 -13.16 -5.06 0.28
CA ASN A 154 -13.59 -3.70 0.65
C ASN A 154 -15.08 -3.60 0.93
N GLY A 155 -15.75 -4.72 1.09
CA GLY A 155 -17.19 -4.82 1.35
C GLY A 155 -18.06 -4.72 0.11
N PHE A 156 -19.33 -5.07 0.27
CA PHE A 156 -20.34 -4.88 -0.75
C PHE A 156 -20.67 -3.40 -0.93
N ARG A 157 -20.88 -2.99 -2.17
CA ARG A 157 -21.34 -1.65 -2.47
C ARG A 157 -22.81 -1.50 -2.12
N GLN A 158 -23.14 -0.35 -1.55
CA GLN A 158 -24.51 0.01 -1.19
C GLN A 158 -25.04 1.11 -2.11
N THR A 159 -26.28 0.97 -2.54
CA THR A 159 -26.95 2.05 -3.28
C THR A 159 -27.49 3.07 -2.29
N THR A 160 -27.15 4.33 -2.49
CA THR A 160 -27.60 5.45 -1.64
C THR A 160 -28.36 6.46 -2.49
N SER A 161 -29.28 7.21 -1.86
CA SER A 161 -30.00 8.33 -2.47
C SER A 161 -29.91 9.54 -1.56
N SER A 162 -29.59 10.69 -2.13
CA SER A 162 -29.51 11.99 -1.42
C SER A 162 -30.85 12.74 -1.41
N THR A 163 -31.81 12.36 -2.25
CA THR A 163 -33.04 13.15 -2.48
C THR A 163 -34.30 12.46 -2.01
N LYS A 164 -34.39 11.14 -2.09
CA LYS A 164 -35.57 10.36 -1.72
C LYS A 164 -35.16 9.08 -1.00
N PRO A 165 -35.96 8.63 0.02
CA PRO A 165 -35.76 7.31 0.61
C PRO A 165 -35.88 6.20 -0.44
N ILE A 166 -35.03 5.19 -0.37
CA ILE A 166 -35.16 3.98 -1.15
C ILE A 166 -36.07 3.05 -0.37
N ILE A 167 -37.34 3.04 -0.71
CA ILE A 167 -38.42 2.32 0.01
C ILE A 167 -38.93 1.04 -0.67
N SER A 168 -38.42 0.74 -1.86
CA SER A 168 -38.73 -0.48 -2.57
C SER A 168 -37.51 -1.16 -3.12
N THR A 169 -37.55 -2.47 -3.17
CA THR A 169 -36.57 -3.25 -3.93
C THR A 169 -36.62 -2.80 -5.38
N PHE A 170 -35.46 -2.50 -5.95
CA PHE A 170 -35.38 -2.29 -7.39
C PHE A 170 -36.02 -3.48 -8.10
N PRO A 171 -36.86 -3.26 -9.13
CA PRO A 171 -37.32 -4.37 -9.92
C PRO A 171 -36.09 -5.09 -10.45
N VAL A 172 -35.99 -6.37 -10.11
CA VAL A 172 -34.99 -7.24 -10.71
C VAL A 172 -35.27 -7.16 -12.21
N ILE A 173 -34.37 -6.59 -12.96
CA ILE A 173 -34.42 -6.66 -14.41
C ILE A 173 -34.17 -8.13 -14.71
N ALA A 174 -35.26 -8.87 -14.80
CA ALA A 174 -35.23 -10.22 -15.33
C ALA A 174 -34.83 -10.07 -16.81
N ALA A 175 -33.63 -10.50 -17.10
CA ALA A 175 -33.14 -10.67 -18.46
C ALA A 175 -33.76 -11.89 -19.09
#